data_5cf8a1e994f211999bf4fc91d8816297
#
_entry.id   5cf8a1e994f211999bf4fc91d8816297
#
_cell.length_a   1.000
_cell.length_b   1.000
_cell.length_c   1.000
_cell.angle_alpha   90.00
_cell.angle_beta   90.00
_cell.angle_gamma   90.00
#
_symmetry.space_group_name_H-M   'P 1'
#
loop_
_entity.id
_entity.type
_entity.pdbx_description
1 polymer ?
#
loop_
_entity_poly.entity_id
_entity_poly.type
_entity_poly.pdbx_seq_one_letter_code
_entity_poly.pdbx_strand_id
1 'polypeptide(L)'
;PCSTGLDKIDYFISSQLMETESAQINYTEQLIKFQKMPTSMKYVKSNNTSEQAVELDNNKITIGIIHSLFKLTPDFDETLVRISEIDDKIDIVMVDTDPIQLKKIKERWQVKSRKLLERVKIIPKMEYHQFVNFISQLDLVVDPYGFGAGTVFYQCMACGVPVVTKPSHLLKTRIATGGYNQMQLTDPPIAKSNDEYIEIVKNLVKCNSIREKLSFEIKERAATHLFNHKETVIEYEEFIRDAVKHSRRNEKLPEDWKAME
;
A
#
# COMPACT_ATOMS: atom_id res chain seq x y z
N PRO A 1 1.47 -4.77 -11.18
CA PRO A 1 0.98 -6.11 -11.44
C PRO A 1 -0.25 -6.06 -12.34
N CYS A 2 -0.22 -6.90 -13.34
CA CYS A 2 -1.24 -7.08 -14.36
C CYS A 2 -0.93 -8.42 -15.04
N SER A 3 -1.71 -8.81 -16.03
CA SER A 3 -1.44 -9.97 -16.89
C SER A 3 0.04 -10.02 -17.33
N THR A 4 0.61 -11.21 -17.45
CA THR A 4 1.94 -11.39 -18.04
C THR A 4 1.90 -11.24 -19.55
N GLY A 5 0.74 -11.48 -20.19
CA GLY A 5 0.56 -11.49 -21.63
C GLY A 5 1.32 -12.62 -22.34
N LEU A 6 1.70 -13.67 -21.61
CA LEU A 6 2.48 -14.79 -22.14
C LEU A 6 1.58 -16.02 -22.36
N ASP A 7 1.58 -16.56 -23.57
CA ASP A 7 0.76 -17.72 -23.97
C ASP A 7 1.09 -19.02 -23.21
N LYS A 8 2.24 -19.06 -22.55
CA LYS A 8 2.72 -20.24 -21.79
C LYS A 8 2.45 -20.16 -20.29
N ILE A 9 1.83 -19.09 -19.84
CA ILE A 9 1.40 -18.93 -18.44
C ILE A 9 -0.10 -19.18 -18.38
N ASP A 10 -0.51 -20.25 -17.71
CA ASP A 10 -1.91 -20.65 -17.64
C ASP A 10 -2.70 -19.90 -16.58
N TYR A 11 -2.07 -19.56 -15.47
CA TYR A 11 -2.74 -19.01 -14.30
C TYR A 11 -2.07 -17.75 -13.76
N PHE A 12 -2.87 -16.78 -13.33
CA PHE A 12 -2.43 -15.62 -12.57
C PHE A 12 -3.03 -15.70 -11.18
N ILE A 13 -2.19 -15.75 -10.13
CA ILE A 13 -2.63 -15.86 -8.75
C ILE A 13 -2.83 -14.46 -8.16
N SER A 14 -4.02 -14.21 -7.61
CA SER A 14 -4.39 -13.01 -6.91
C SER A 14 -5.27 -13.35 -5.68
N SER A 15 -6.09 -12.45 -5.20
CA SER A 15 -6.98 -12.66 -4.07
C SER A 15 -8.35 -12.03 -4.29
N GLN A 16 -9.41 -12.67 -3.79
CA GLN A 16 -10.75 -12.08 -3.75
C GLN A 16 -10.80 -10.79 -2.90
N LEU A 17 -9.85 -10.61 -1.97
CA LEU A 17 -9.75 -9.41 -1.13
C LEU A 17 -9.25 -8.19 -1.91
N MET A 18 -8.55 -8.42 -3.03
CA MET A 18 -7.99 -7.38 -3.89
C MET A 18 -8.78 -7.17 -5.17
N GLU A 19 -9.20 -8.25 -5.82
CA GLU A 19 -9.79 -8.19 -7.17
C GLU A 19 -11.23 -7.72 -7.16
N THR A 20 -11.66 -7.15 -8.27
CA THR A 20 -13.07 -6.87 -8.55
C THR A 20 -13.75 -8.12 -9.12
N GLU A 21 -15.07 -8.13 -9.14
CA GLU A 21 -15.84 -9.24 -9.73
C GLU A 21 -15.47 -9.46 -11.20
N SER A 22 -15.32 -8.39 -11.96
CA SER A 22 -14.98 -8.41 -13.40
C SER A 22 -13.50 -8.47 -13.70
N ALA A 23 -12.64 -8.74 -12.72
CA ALA A 23 -11.18 -8.62 -12.87
C ALA A 23 -10.57 -9.52 -13.93
N GLN A 24 -11.20 -10.69 -14.26
CA GLN A 24 -10.72 -11.61 -15.28
C GLN A 24 -10.44 -10.92 -16.64
N ILE A 25 -11.19 -9.87 -16.98
CA ILE A 25 -10.98 -9.14 -18.24
C ILE A 25 -9.60 -8.45 -18.36
N ASN A 26 -8.89 -8.28 -17.26
CA ASN A 26 -7.56 -7.68 -17.20
C ASN A 26 -6.43 -8.71 -17.35
N TYR A 27 -6.76 -9.99 -17.52
CA TYR A 27 -5.79 -11.09 -17.54
C TYR A 27 -5.97 -11.96 -18.77
N THR A 28 -4.87 -12.31 -19.42
CA THR A 28 -4.84 -13.34 -20.51
C THR A 28 -4.82 -14.74 -19.90
N GLU A 29 -4.28 -14.88 -18.72
CA GLU A 29 -4.28 -16.08 -17.91
C GLU A 29 -5.61 -16.30 -17.22
N GLN A 30 -5.91 -17.52 -16.81
CA GLN A 30 -7.02 -17.77 -15.90
C GLN A 30 -6.67 -17.17 -14.53
N LEU A 31 -7.51 -16.23 -14.04
CA LEU A 31 -7.32 -15.57 -12.75
C LEU A 31 -7.77 -16.50 -11.61
N ILE A 32 -6.82 -16.87 -10.76
CA ILE A 32 -7.07 -17.63 -9.54
C ILE A 32 -7.12 -16.66 -8.36
N LYS A 33 -8.26 -16.63 -7.67
CA LYS A 33 -8.48 -15.70 -6.54
C LYS A 33 -8.45 -16.47 -5.22
N PHE A 34 -7.34 -16.40 -4.50
CA PHE A 34 -7.24 -16.95 -3.15
C PHE A 34 -8.18 -16.23 -2.18
N GLN A 35 -8.58 -16.91 -1.12
CA GLN A 35 -9.40 -16.34 -0.05
C GLN A 35 -8.59 -15.34 0.80
N LYS A 36 -7.29 -15.59 0.95
CA LYS A 36 -6.34 -14.73 1.66
C LYS A 36 -5.50 -13.90 0.70
N MET A 37 -4.76 -12.92 1.24
CA MET A 37 -3.73 -12.23 0.45
C MET A 37 -2.69 -13.26 -0.03
N PRO A 38 -2.25 -13.20 -1.29
CA PRO A 38 -1.33 -14.21 -1.86
C PRO A 38 0.11 -14.04 -1.38
N THR A 39 0.33 -13.22 -0.35
CA THR A 39 1.64 -12.92 0.20
C THR A 39 1.62 -13.11 1.70
N SER A 40 2.40 -14.08 2.21
CA SER A 40 2.63 -14.26 3.64
C SER A 40 3.92 -13.54 4.03
N MET A 41 3.80 -12.36 4.64
CA MET A 41 4.95 -11.58 5.12
C MET A 41 5.27 -11.89 6.57
N LYS A 42 6.57 -11.90 6.92
CA LYS A 42 6.97 -11.99 8.32
C LYS A 42 6.71 -10.66 9.02
N TYR A 43 6.21 -10.73 10.25
CA TYR A 43 6.10 -9.55 11.11
C TYR A 43 7.49 -9.08 11.53
N VAL A 44 7.85 -7.86 11.16
CA VAL A 44 9.12 -7.23 11.58
C VAL A 44 8.80 -6.10 12.53
N LYS A 45 9.16 -6.25 13.81
CA LYS A 45 9.08 -5.15 14.77
C LYS A 45 10.11 -4.08 14.42
N SER A 46 9.73 -2.82 14.54
CA SER A 46 10.72 -1.74 14.59
C SER A 46 11.56 -1.94 15.87
N ASN A 47 12.84 -2.11 15.71
CA ASN A 47 13.74 -2.08 16.87
C ASN A 47 14.10 -0.62 17.09
N ASN A 48 13.84 -0.10 18.30
CA ASN A 48 14.27 1.23 18.73
C ASN A 48 15.80 1.25 18.88
N THR A 49 16.53 1.08 17.79
CA THR A 49 17.98 1.29 17.78
C THR A 49 18.22 2.77 17.51
N SER A 50 19.00 3.38 18.38
CA SER A 50 19.34 4.80 18.42
C SER A 50 20.25 5.30 17.26
N GLU A 51 20.31 4.58 16.15
CA GLU A 51 21.13 4.95 15.00
C GLU A 51 20.36 5.92 14.10
N GLN A 52 20.86 7.16 14.08
CA GLN A 52 20.49 8.25 13.17
C GLN A 52 18.98 8.33 12.83
N ALA A 53 18.18 8.63 13.85
CA ALA A 53 16.79 8.98 13.64
C ALA A 53 16.72 10.27 12.77
N VAL A 54 15.87 10.25 11.75
CA VAL A 54 15.52 11.48 11.06
C VAL A 54 14.83 12.39 12.07
N GLU A 55 15.34 13.60 12.28
CA GLU A 55 14.69 14.57 13.18
C GLU A 55 13.41 15.09 12.54
N LEU A 56 12.27 14.66 13.08
CA LEU A 56 10.94 15.16 12.76
C LEU A 56 10.47 16.10 13.87
N ASP A 57 9.68 17.11 13.51
CA ASP A 57 9.09 18.04 14.46
C ASP A 57 7.86 17.41 15.14
N ASN A 58 8.01 16.98 16.38
CA ASN A 58 6.94 16.34 17.17
C ASN A 58 5.72 17.24 17.42
N ASN A 59 5.78 18.54 17.12
CA ASN A 59 4.64 19.46 17.21
C ASN A 59 3.84 19.53 15.92
N LYS A 60 4.24 18.78 14.89
CA LYS A 60 3.61 18.74 13.59
C LYS A 60 3.12 17.34 13.25
N ILE A 61 2.15 17.28 12.36
CA ILE A 61 1.69 16.03 11.76
C ILE A 61 2.58 15.69 10.56
N THR A 62 3.23 14.55 10.61
CA THR A 62 4.14 14.13 9.54
C THR A 62 3.45 13.15 8.58
N ILE A 63 3.29 13.60 7.34
CA ILE A 63 2.70 12.80 6.26
C ILE A 63 3.82 12.23 5.38
N GLY A 64 3.85 10.91 5.23
CA GLY A 64 4.84 10.21 4.44
C GLY A 64 4.46 10.01 2.97
N ILE A 65 5.36 10.39 2.04
CA ILE A 65 5.40 9.96 0.65
C ILE A 65 6.63 9.05 0.52
N ILE A 66 6.49 7.79 0.90
CA ILE A 66 7.61 6.86 1.08
C ILE A 66 7.69 5.77 0.01
N HIS A 67 6.96 5.96 -1.06
CA HIS A 67 6.93 5.06 -2.22
C HIS A 67 8.07 5.35 -3.19
N SER A 68 8.35 4.38 -4.07
CA SER A 68 9.26 4.62 -5.21
C SER A 68 8.75 5.79 -6.05
N LEU A 69 9.62 6.75 -6.38
CA LEU A 69 9.24 8.04 -6.98
C LEU A 69 8.56 7.92 -8.34
N PHE A 70 8.79 6.85 -9.11
CA PHE A 70 8.10 6.60 -10.38
C PHE A 70 6.58 6.41 -10.23
N LYS A 71 6.09 6.14 -9.01
CA LYS A 71 4.66 5.99 -8.72
C LYS A 71 3.93 7.33 -8.60
N LEU A 72 4.68 8.43 -8.41
CA LEU A 72 4.15 9.78 -8.27
C LEU A 72 3.83 10.37 -9.65
N THR A 73 2.65 10.02 -10.16
CA THR A 73 2.15 10.51 -11.45
C THR A 73 1.61 11.95 -11.32
N PRO A 74 1.54 12.71 -12.44
CA PRO A 74 1.00 14.07 -12.43
C PRO A 74 -0.42 14.21 -11.86
N ASP A 75 -1.24 13.16 -11.97
CA ASP A 75 -2.61 13.13 -11.45
C ASP A 75 -2.65 13.20 -9.92
N PHE A 76 -1.60 12.70 -9.25
CA PHE A 76 -1.50 12.73 -7.80
C PHE A 76 -0.99 14.08 -7.25
N ASP A 77 -0.36 14.90 -8.09
CA ASP A 77 0.20 16.18 -7.67
C ASP A 77 -0.86 17.13 -7.12
N GLU A 78 -2.07 17.18 -7.73
CA GLU A 78 -3.15 18.03 -7.27
C GLU A 78 -3.63 17.64 -5.87
N THR A 79 -3.67 16.35 -5.61
CA THR A 79 -3.99 15.84 -4.28
C THR A 79 -2.94 16.25 -3.26
N LEU A 80 -1.66 16.17 -3.59
CA LEU A 80 -0.58 16.63 -2.71
C LEU A 80 -0.65 18.15 -2.45
N VAL A 81 -1.01 18.94 -3.46
CA VAL A 81 -1.24 20.38 -3.28
C VAL A 81 -2.36 20.61 -2.26
N ARG A 82 -3.53 19.98 -2.45
CA ARG A 82 -4.67 20.09 -1.54
C ARG A 82 -4.32 19.62 -0.12
N ILE A 83 -3.56 18.53 0.02
CA ILE A 83 -3.07 18.04 1.31
C ILE A 83 -2.17 19.09 1.98
N SER A 84 -1.26 19.71 1.24
CA SER A 84 -0.35 20.73 1.76
C SER A 84 -1.07 21.99 2.27
N GLU A 85 -2.33 22.16 1.93
CA GLU A 85 -3.17 23.31 2.29
C GLU A 85 -4.11 23.05 3.47
N ILE A 86 -4.21 21.79 3.95
CA ILE A 86 -5.13 21.39 5.02
C ILE A 86 -4.82 22.12 6.35
N ASP A 87 -3.53 22.19 6.70
CA ASP A 87 -3.08 22.80 7.96
C ASP A 87 -1.61 23.25 7.85
N ASP A 88 -1.26 24.34 8.54
CA ASP A 88 0.14 24.81 8.55
C ASP A 88 1.05 23.96 9.43
N LYS A 89 0.50 23.14 10.31
CA LYS A 89 1.22 22.18 11.15
C LYS A 89 1.49 20.83 10.48
N ILE A 90 1.38 20.73 9.15
CA ILE A 90 1.74 19.54 8.40
C ILE A 90 3.17 19.66 7.90
N ASP A 91 3.98 18.64 8.15
CA ASP A 91 5.21 18.36 7.42
C ASP A 91 4.97 17.19 6.46
N ILE A 92 5.33 17.38 5.20
CA ILE A 92 5.30 16.30 4.20
C ILE A 92 6.74 15.81 4.02
N VAL A 93 6.97 14.52 4.18
CA VAL A 93 8.30 13.92 4.01
C VAL A 93 8.29 12.96 2.82
N MET A 94 9.34 13.04 2.00
CA MET A 94 9.49 12.19 0.82
C MET A 94 10.88 11.57 0.81
N VAL A 95 10.96 10.25 0.62
CA VAL A 95 12.25 9.55 0.54
C VAL A 95 12.79 9.60 -0.88
N ASP A 96 14.04 10.10 -1.04
CA ASP A 96 14.74 10.09 -2.33
C ASP A 96 15.22 8.67 -2.65
N THR A 97 14.46 7.98 -3.48
CA THR A 97 14.80 6.64 -3.98
C THR A 97 15.48 6.68 -5.35
N ASP A 98 15.40 7.80 -6.07
CA ASP A 98 15.92 8.00 -7.43
C ASP A 98 16.10 9.50 -7.73
N PRO A 99 17.35 10.02 -7.72
CA PRO A 99 17.60 11.43 -7.94
C PRO A 99 17.11 11.99 -9.28
N ILE A 100 17.08 11.16 -10.33
CA ILE A 100 16.59 11.57 -11.65
C ILE A 100 15.09 11.81 -11.61
N GLN A 101 14.34 10.87 -11.01
CA GLN A 101 12.91 11.03 -10.82
C GLN A 101 12.58 12.19 -9.87
N LEU A 102 13.34 12.33 -8.78
CA LEU A 102 13.18 13.44 -7.85
C LEU A 102 13.32 14.80 -8.54
N LYS A 103 14.32 14.96 -9.42
CA LYS A 103 14.50 16.19 -10.20
C LYS A 103 13.27 16.49 -11.04
N LYS A 104 12.74 15.51 -11.79
CA LYS A 104 11.53 15.67 -12.63
C LYS A 104 10.29 16.04 -11.80
N ILE A 105 10.14 15.43 -10.62
CA ILE A 105 9.03 15.73 -9.71
C ILE A 105 9.14 17.18 -9.19
N LYS A 106 10.33 17.61 -8.77
CA LYS A 106 10.55 18.98 -8.30
C LYS A 106 10.28 20.01 -9.40
N GLU A 107 10.75 19.79 -10.63
CA GLU A 107 10.47 20.64 -11.78
C GLU A 107 8.96 20.75 -12.05
N ARG A 108 8.24 19.64 -11.99
CA ARG A 108 6.79 19.60 -12.17
C ARG A 108 6.04 20.34 -11.06
N TRP A 109 6.46 20.18 -9.81
CA TRP A 109 5.86 20.86 -8.66
C TRP A 109 6.20 22.34 -8.61
N GLN A 110 7.37 22.75 -9.06
CA GLN A 110 7.76 24.17 -9.15
C GLN A 110 6.80 24.97 -10.04
N VAL A 111 6.28 24.35 -11.10
CA VAL A 111 5.28 24.95 -12.00
C VAL A 111 3.88 24.89 -11.37
N LYS A 112 3.54 23.79 -10.70
CA LYS A 112 2.17 23.51 -10.24
C LYS A 112 1.85 24.16 -8.89
N SER A 113 2.77 24.09 -7.91
CA SER A 113 2.62 24.67 -6.59
C SER A 113 3.95 24.84 -5.87
N ARG A 114 4.41 26.09 -5.81
CA ARG A 114 5.60 26.44 -5.04
C ARG A 114 5.44 26.11 -3.54
N LYS A 115 4.24 26.32 -2.99
CA LYS A 115 3.91 26.01 -1.59
C LYS A 115 4.11 24.54 -1.27
N LEU A 116 3.69 23.62 -2.16
CA LEU A 116 3.94 22.19 -1.99
C LEU A 116 5.43 21.90 -1.93
N LEU A 117 6.19 22.45 -2.87
CA LEU A 117 7.64 22.24 -2.93
C LEU A 117 8.38 22.71 -1.67
N GLU A 118 7.94 23.85 -1.09
CA GLU A 118 8.50 24.42 0.14
C GLU A 118 8.16 23.58 1.40
N ARG A 119 7.04 22.84 1.38
CA ARG A 119 6.59 21.99 2.49
C ARG A 119 7.12 20.56 2.47
N VAL A 120 7.61 20.11 1.33
CA VAL A 120 8.12 18.73 1.22
C VAL A 120 9.59 18.68 1.64
N LYS A 121 9.85 17.97 2.74
CA LYS A 121 11.22 17.64 3.18
C LYS A 121 11.69 16.38 2.47
N ILE A 122 12.84 16.46 1.81
CA ILE A 122 13.45 15.31 1.14
C ILE A 122 14.36 14.57 2.13
N ILE A 123 14.06 13.30 2.34
CA ILE A 123 14.83 12.42 3.20
C ILE A 123 15.69 11.52 2.31
N PRO A 124 17.01 11.41 2.58
CA PRO A 124 17.87 10.50 1.83
C PRO A 124 17.40 9.05 1.92
N LYS A 125 17.70 8.26 0.88
CA LYS A 125 17.52 6.81 0.92
C LYS A 125 18.31 6.24 2.10
N MET A 126 17.71 5.30 2.81
CA MET A 126 18.25 4.70 4.01
C MET A 126 18.20 3.16 3.94
N GLU A 127 18.95 2.51 4.82
CA GLU A 127 18.93 1.06 4.96
C GLU A 127 17.58 0.56 5.52
N TYR A 128 17.28 -0.71 5.30
CA TYR A 128 15.96 -1.28 5.63
C TYR A 128 15.51 -1.04 7.07
N HIS A 129 16.40 -1.26 8.06
CA HIS A 129 16.03 -1.07 9.48
C HIS A 129 15.78 0.40 9.80
N GLN A 130 16.59 1.31 9.26
CA GLN A 130 16.41 2.75 9.41
C GLN A 130 15.08 3.19 8.77
N PHE A 131 14.74 2.61 7.62
CA PHE A 131 13.48 2.90 6.93
C PHE A 131 12.25 2.45 7.74
N VAL A 132 12.28 1.25 8.35
CA VAL A 132 11.18 0.80 9.23
C VAL A 132 11.07 1.68 10.47
N ASN A 133 12.19 2.07 11.08
CA ASN A 133 12.21 3.00 12.21
C ASN A 133 11.70 4.40 11.80
N PHE A 134 12.04 4.87 10.62
CA PHE A 134 11.52 6.12 10.08
C PHE A 134 10.00 6.05 9.87
N ILE A 135 9.47 4.96 9.29
CA ILE A 135 8.02 4.76 9.14
C ILE A 135 7.32 4.88 10.49
N SER A 136 7.86 4.30 11.56
CA SER A 136 7.23 4.33 12.88
C SER A 136 7.08 5.74 13.49
N GLN A 137 7.72 6.75 12.92
CA GLN A 137 7.65 8.15 13.32
C GLN A 137 6.61 8.95 12.51
N LEU A 138 6.03 8.35 11.45
CA LEU A 138 5.03 9.00 10.62
C LEU A 138 3.65 8.90 11.25
N ASP A 139 2.83 9.95 11.10
CA ASP A 139 1.44 9.95 11.52
C ASP A 139 0.52 9.24 10.52
N LEU A 140 0.79 9.39 9.24
CA LEU A 140 0.09 8.70 8.15
C LEU A 140 0.93 8.70 6.88
N VAL A 141 0.58 7.81 5.96
CA VAL A 141 1.16 7.70 4.62
C VAL A 141 0.08 7.90 3.57
N VAL A 142 0.41 8.62 2.50
CA VAL A 142 -0.47 8.84 1.36
C VAL A 142 -0.05 7.97 0.18
N ASP A 143 -1.01 7.18 -0.33
CA ASP A 143 -0.77 6.16 -1.36
C ASP A 143 -1.13 6.68 -2.76
N PRO A 144 -0.18 6.68 -3.74
CA PRO A 144 -0.42 7.20 -5.07
C PRO A 144 -1.48 6.41 -5.87
N TYR A 145 -2.28 7.12 -6.68
CA TYR A 145 -3.40 6.53 -7.42
C TYR A 145 -2.99 5.62 -8.58
N GLY A 146 -1.86 5.89 -9.22
CA GLY A 146 -1.45 5.19 -10.45
C GLY A 146 -0.85 3.83 -10.18
N PHE A 147 -0.15 3.70 -9.06
CA PHE A 147 0.49 2.48 -8.59
C PHE A 147 0.67 2.57 -7.07
N GLY A 148 -0.18 1.87 -6.35
CA GLY A 148 -0.23 1.93 -4.89
C GLY A 148 0.90 1.21 -4.16
N ALA A 149 0.77 1.21 -2.85
CA ALA A 149 1.70 0.56 -1.94
C ALA A 149 1.72 -0.96 -2.16
N GLY A 150 2.91 -1.52 -2.18
CA GLY A 150 3.16 -2.96 -2.12
C GLY A 150 3.75 -3.31 -0.75
N THR A 151 5.04 -3.68 -0.71
CA THR A 151 5.77 -4.01 0.53
C THR A 151 5.69 -2.88 1.57
N VAL A 152 5.69 -1.61 1.13
CA VAL A 152 5.56 -0.44 2.00
C VAL A 152 4.25 -0.47 2.80
N PHE A 153 3.15 -0.97 2.25
CA PHE A 153 1.91 -1.15 3.00
C PHE A 153 2.13 -2.05 4.23
N TYR A 154 2.73 -3.22 4.05
CA TYR A 154 3.01 -4.14 5.16
C TYR A 154 3.94 -3.52 6.21
N GLN A 155 4.95 -2.76 5.77
CA GLN A 155 5.85 -2.04 6.69
C GLN A 155 5.10 -0.99 7.51
N CYS A 156 4.19 -0.22 6.90
CA CYS A 156 3.33 0.72 7.60
C CYS A 156 2.42 0.00 8.62
N MET A 157 1.80 -1.10 8.22
CA MET A 157 0.91 -1.89 9.10
C MET A 157 1.67 -2.46 10.30
N ALA A 158 2.92 -2.93 10.11
CA ALA A 158 3.76 -3.40 11.21
C ALA A 158 4.08 -2.29 12.22
N CYS A 159 4.15 -1.04 11.76
CA CYS A 159 4.38 0.14 12.61
C CYS A 159 3.07 0.76 13.15
N GLY A 160 1.91 0.32 12.69
CA GLY A 160 0.61 0.91 13.04
C GLY A 160 0.34 2.26 12.35
N VAL A 161 0.99 2.52 11.22
CA VAL A 161 0.85 3.79 10.49
C VAL A 161 -0.22 3.66 9.42
N PRO A 162 -1.30 4.47 9.47
CA PRO A 162 -2.36 4.44 8.47
C PRO A 162 -1.84 4.79 7.07
N VAL A 163 -2.31 4.06 6.06
CA VAL A 163 -2.05 4.31 4.65
C VAL A 163 -3.35 4.71 3.98
N VAL A 164 -3.52 6.00 3.68
CA VAL A 164 -4.71 6.46 2.94
C VAL A 164 -4.56 6.05 1.48
N THR A 165 -5.50 5.27 0.98
CA THR A 165 -5.45 4.70 -0.38
C THR A 165 -6.74 4.94 -1.15
N LYS A 166 -6.64 4.93 -2.49
CA LYS A 166 -7.77 4.99 -3.41
C LYS A 166 -7.60 3.94 -4.51
N PRO A 167 -8.27 2.79 -4.39
CA PRO A 167 -8.17 1.73 -5.38
C PRO A 167 -8.84 2.11 -6.71
N SER A 168 -8.29 1.61 -7.81
CA SER A 168 -8.94 1.57 -9.12
C SER A 168 -9.43 0.13 -9.41
N HIS A 169 -9.82 -0.12 -10.67
CA HIS A 169 -10.15 -1.48 -11.13
C HIS A 169 -8.90 -2.36 -11.35
N LEU A 170 -7.69 -1.80 -11.29
CA LEU A 170 -6.44 -2.52 -11.54
C LEU A 170 -5.78 -2.98 -10.24
N LEU A 171 -5.34 -4.22 -10.21
CA LEU A 171 -4.66 -4.86 -9.07
C LEU A 171 -3.53 -4.00 -8.47
N LYS A 172 -2.74 -3.33 -9.30
CA LYS A 172 -1.60 -2.50 -8.86
C LYS A 172 -1.95 -1.37 -7.88
N THR A 173 -3.24 -1.02 -7.75
CA THR A 173 -3.72 0.00 -6.83
C THR A 173 -4.51 -0.60 -5.65
N ARG A 174 -4.60 -1.92 -5.53
CA ARG A 174 -5.54 -2.59 -4.64
C ARG A 174 -4.89 -3.41 -3.52
N ILE A 175 -3.56 -3.44 -3.45
CA ILE A 175 -2.83 -4.21 -2.42
C ILE A 175 -3.15 -3.70 -1.02
N ALA A 176 -3.14 -2.37 -0.80
CA ALA A 176 -3.53 -1.78 0.48
C ALA A 176 -4.99 -2.11 0.85
N THR A 177 -5.90 -2.02 -0.12
CA THR A 177 -7.30 -2.41 0.07
C THR A 177 -7.44 -3.87 0.49
N GLY A 178 -6.76 -4.79 -0.22
CA GLY A 178 -6.75 -6.21 0.13
C GLY A 178 -6.22 -6.47 1.54
N GLY A 179 -5.14 -5.81 1.92
CA GLY A 179 -4.57 -5.91 3.25
C GLY A 179 -5.53 -5.41 4.34
N TYR A 180 -6.20 -4.28 4.12
CA TYR A 180 -7.24 -3.77 5.03
C TYR A 180 -8.43 -4.72 5.14
N ASN A 181 -8.88 -5.29 4.02
CA ASN A 181 -9.96 -6.30 4.01
C ASN A 181 -9.55 -7.53 4.82
N GLN A 182 -8.31 -8.02 4.66
CA GLN A 182 -7.81 -9.16 5.44
C GLN A 182 -7.72 -8.85 6.93
N MET A 183 -7.32 -7.63 7.31
CA MET A 183 -7.28 -7.19 8.70
C MET A 183 -8.67 -6.96 9.29
N GLN A 184 -9.72 -6.85 8.46
CA GLN A 184 -11.09 -6.59 8.91
C GLN A 184 -11.18 -5.33 9.80
N LEU A 185 -10.53 -4.23 9.37
CA LEU A 185 -10.66 -2.96 10.07
C LEU A 185 -12.09 -2.44 10.00
N THR A 186 -12.52 -1.78 11.07
CA THR A 186 -13.88 -1.24 11.18
C THR A 186 -14.12 -0.11 10.18
N ASP A 187 -13.14 0.80 10.06
CA ASP A 187 -13.22 1.97 9.18
C ASP A 187 -11.85 2.23 8.52
N PRO A 188 -11.50 1.41 7.51
CA PRO A 188 -10.19 1.54 6.84
C PRO A 188 -10.12 2.83 6.02
N PRO A 189 -8.96 3.50 5.93
CA PRO A 189 -8.78 4.74 5.19
C PRO A 189 -8.72 4.51 3.67
N ILE A 190 -9.81 3.99 3.11
CA ILE A 190 -9.99 3.66 1.69
C ILE A 190 -10.97 4.64 1.07
N ALA A 191 -10.48 5.48 0.19
CA ALA A 191 -11.29 6.47 -0.52
C ALA A 191 -11.89 5.92 -1.82
N LYS A 192 -13.09 6.37 -2.18
CA LYS A 192 -13.78 6.07 -3.44
C LYS A 192 -13.60 7.19 -4.48
N SER A 193 -13.26 8.41 -4.01
CA SER A 193 -13.05 9.58 -4.86
C SER A 193 -11.84 10.40 -4.37
N ASN A 194 -11.38 11.36 -5.19
CA ASN A 194 -10.31 12.27 -4.80
C ASN A 194 -10.73 13.18 -3.63
N ASP A 195 -11.98 13.59 -3.60
CA ASP A 195 -12.49 14.45 -2.51
C ASP A 195 -12.58 13.67 -1.21
N GLU A 196 -13.07 12.43 -1.25
CA GLU A 196 -13.09 11.55 -0.07
C GLU A 196 -11.67 11.26 0.43
N TYR A 197 -10.69 11.10 -0.48
CA TYR A 197 -9.29 10.94 -0.12
C TYR A 197 -8.78 12.12 0.71
N ILE A 198 -9.06 13.34 0.26
CA ILE A 198 -8.69 14.56 0.98
C ILE A 198 -9.41 14.66 2.33
N GLU A 199 -10.70 14.34 2.40
CA GLU A 199 -11.45 14.38 3.66
C GLU A 199 -10.94 13.33 4.67
N ILE A 200 -10.56 12.14 4.23
CA ILE A 200 -9.92 11.13 5.10
C ILE A 200 -8.59 11.68 5.64
N VAL A 201 -7.71 12.21 4.78
CA VAL A 201 -6.44 12.81 5.21
C VAL A 201 -6.69 13.94 6.20
N LYS A 202 -7.63 14.84 5.91
CA LYS A 202 -7.98 15.98 6.76
C LYS A 202 -8.49 15.54 8.14
N ASN A 203 -9.31 14.51 8.20
CA ASN A 203 -9.80 13.95 9.46
C ASN A 203 -8.65 13.35 10.29
N LEU A 204 -7.75 12.59 9.66
CA LEU A 204 -6.57 12.04 10.34
C LEU A 204 -5.59 13.13 10.79
N VAL A 205 -5.46 14.23 10.07
CA VAL A 205 -4.63 15.37 10.45
C VAL A 205 -5.24 16.12 11.64
N LYS A 206 -6.53 16.44 11.58
CA LYS A 206 -7.18 17.34 12.54
C LYS A 206 -7.65 16.66 13.83
N CYS A 207 -7.89 15.35 13.80
CA CYS A 207 -8.44 14.61 14.92
C CYS A 207 -7.45 13.54 15.42
N ASN A 208 -6.69 13.89 16.47
CA ASN A 208 -5.70 13.00 17.07
C ASN A 208 -6.33 11.69 17.58
N SER A 209 -7.50 11.77 18.21
CA SER A 209 -8.19 10.59 18.75
C SER A 209 -8.61 9.59 17.67
N ILE A 210 -9.00 10.06 16.47
CA ILE A 210 -9.31 9.18 15.33
C ILE A 210 -8.03 8.51 14.85
N ARG A 211 -6.93 9.26 14.70
CA ARG A 211 -5.65 8.76 14.23
C ARG A 211 -5.06 7.73 15.20
N GLU A 212 -5.06 8.01 16.50
CA GLU A 212 -4.57 7.10 17.52
C GLU A 212 -5.40 5.81 17.59
N LYS A 213 -6.73 5.92 17.55
CA LYS A 213 -7.63 4.76 17.54
C LYS A 213 -7.35 3.87 16.32
N LEU A 214 -7.23 4.48 15.13
CA LEU A 214 -6.92 3.74 13.90
C LEU A 214 -5.54 3.10 13.96
N SER A 215 -4.52 3.82 14.44
CA SER A 215 -3.16 3.29 14.64
C SER A 215 -3.14 2.08 15.58
N PHE A 216 -3.88 2.16 16.69
CA PHE A 216 -4.02 1.05 17.62
C PHE A 216 -4.70 -0.17 16.99
N GLU A 217 -5.84 0.04 16.31
CA GLU A 217 -6.56 -1.03 15.62
C GLU A 217 -5.70 -1.69 14.54
N ILE A 218 -4.94 -0.91 13.75
CA ILE A 218 -3.99 -1.41 12.76
C ILE A 218 -2.96 -2.33 13.42
N LYS A 219 -2.33 -1.92 14.52
CA LYS A 219 -1.31 -2.73 15.21
C LYS A 219 -1.85 -4.08 15.66
N GLU A 220 -3.01 -4.08 16.30
CA GLU A 220 -3.67 -5.28 16.81
C GLU A 220 -4.06 -6.23 15.67
N ARG A 221 -4.73 -5.68 14.66
CA ARG A 221 -5.24 -6.47 13.54
C ARG A 221 -4.14 -6.95 12.59
N ALA A 222 -3.11 -6.14 12.35
CA ALA A 222 -1.99 -6.55 11.51
C ALA A 222 -1.23 -7.73 12.11
N ALA A 223 -0.96 -7.70 13.42
CA ALA A 223 -0.24 -8.77 14.09
C ALA A 223 -0.98 -10.13 14.02
N THR A 224 -2.31 -10.11 14.01
CA THR A 224 -3.14 -11.32 14.07
C THR A 224 -3.69 -11.77 12.71
N HIS A 225 -3.85 -10.85 11.74
CA HIS A 225 -4.56 -11.13 10.48
C HIS A 225 -3.73 -10.88 9.21
N LEU A 226 -2.62 -10.13 9.29
CA LEU A 226 -1.88 -9.74 8.08
C LEU A 226 -0.54 -10.45 7.92
N PHE A 227 0.09 -10.85 9.02
CA PHE A 227 1.43 -11.43 9.03
C PHE A 227 1.43 -12.91 9.38
N ASN A 228 2.46 -13.62 8.90
CA ASN A 228 2.73 -15.04 9.22
C ASN A 228 1.56 -15.99 8.90
N HIS A 229 0.78 -15.71 7.86
CA HIS A 229 -0.37 -16.53 7.47
C HIS A 229 0.08 -17.87 6.89
N LYS A 230 -0.25 -18.94 7.60
CA LYS A 230 -0.07 -20.32 7.12
C LYS A 230 -1.15 -20.69 6.10
N GLU A 231 -2.33 -20.14 6.23
CA GLU A 231 -3.47 -20.36 5.34
C GLU A 231 -3.12 -20.05 3.88
N THR A 232 -2.39 -18.95 3.63
CA THR A 232 -1.89 -18.63 2.29
C THR A 232 -0.99 -19.72 1.72
N VAL A 233 -0.14 -20.36 2.56
CA VAL A 233 0.72 -21.46 2.13
C VAL A 233 -0.10 -22.69 1.77
N ILE A 234 -1.13 -22.99 2.55
CA ILE A 234 -2.06 -24.10 2.29
C ILE A 234 -2.79 -23.87 0.95
N GLU A 235 -3.31 -22.67 0.70
CA GLU A 235 -3.94 -22.32 -0.58
C GLU A 235 -3.00 -22.54 -1.77
N TYR A 236 -1.71 -22.17 -1.63
CA TYR A 236 -0.69 -22.45 -2.68
C TYR A 236 -0.45 -23.93 -2.87
N GLU A 237 -0.34 -24.71 -1.81
CA GLU A 237 -0.12 -26.17 -1.89
C GLU A 237 -1.29 -26.87 -2.59
N GLU A 238 -2.52 -26.49 -2.26
CA GLU A 238 -3.74 -27.03 -2.88
C GLU A 238 -3.83 -26.62 -4.35
N PHE A 239 -3.61 -25.35 -4.63
CA PHE A 239 -3.59 -24.85 -6.01
C PHE A 239 -2.59 -25.62 -6.87
N ILE A 240 -1.34 -25.77 -6.41
CA ILE A 240 -0.30 -26.46 -7.17
C ILE A 240 -0.67 -27.94 -7.38
N ARG A 241 -1.17 -28.62 -6.35
CA ARG A 241 -1.59 -30.03 -6.42
C ARG A 241 -2.69 -30.21 -7.46
N ASP A 242 -3.71 -29.38 -7.44
CA ASP A 242 -4.83 -29.47 -8.35
C ASP A 242 -4.47 -29.04 -9.77
N ALA A 243 -3.71 -27.97 -9.94
CA ALA A 243 -3.20 -27.54 -11.24
C ALA A 243 -2.38 -28.64 -11.93
N VAL A 244 -1.47 -29.30 -11.21
CA VAL A 244 -0.69 -30.44 -11.73
C VAL A 244 -1.59 -31.63 -12.07
N LYS A 245 -2.60 -31.94 -11.26
CA LYS A 245 -3.53 -33.03 -11.51
C LYS A 245 -4.35 -32.80 -12.79
N HIS A 246 -4.85 -31.59 -13.00
CA HIS A 246 -5.60 -31.22 -14.22
C HIS A 246 -4.69 -31.17 -15.45
N SER A 247 -3.50 -30.58 -15.32
CA SER A 247 -2.51 -30.50 -16.41
C SER A 247 -2.13 -31.89 -16.97
N ARG A 248 -2.00 -32.91 -16.10
CA ARG A 248 -1.75 -34.30 -16.51
C ARG A 248 -2.87 -34.89 -17.36
N ARG A 249 -4.07 -34.29 -17.35
CA ARG A 249 -5.22 -34.67 -18.16
C ARG A 249 -5.45 -33.74 -19.36
N ASN A 250 -4.53 -32.80 -19.62
CA ASN A 250 -4.67 -31.73 -20.58
C ASN A 250 -5.88 -30.83 -20.30
N GLU A 251 -6.25 -30.65 -19.03
CA GLU A 251 -7.37 -29.81 -18.56
C GLU A 251 -6.82 -28.62 -17.79
N LYS A 252 -7.58 -27.50 -17.80
CA LYS A 252 -7.36 -26.38 -16.87
C LYS A 252 -8.22 -26.56 -15.63
N LEU A 253 -7.87 -25.84 -14.55
CA LEU A 253 -8.72 -25.75 -13.37
C LEU A 253 -10.10 -25.17 -13.72
N PRO A 254 -11.17 -25.52 -12.98
CA PRO A 254 -12.45 -24.83 -13.09
C PRO A 254 -12.29 -23.32 -12.91
N GLU A 255 -13.13 -22.51 -13.60
CA GLU A 255 -13.06 -21.03 -13.50
C GLU A 255 -13.35 -20.53 -12.09
N ASP A 256 -14.13 -21.25 -11.31
CA ASP A 256 -14.51 -20.95 -9.94
C ASP A 256 -13.70 -21.73 -8.90
N TRP A 257 -12.52 -22.25 -9.30
CA TRP A 257 -11.65 -23.00 -8.38
C TRP A 257 -11.37 -22.19 -7.09
N LYS A 258 -11.50 -22.88 -5.97
CA LYS A 258 -11.18 -22.38 -4.63
C LYS A 258 -10.45 -23.48 -3.86
N ALA A 259 -9.57 -23.09 -2.95
CA ALA A 259 -9.01 -24.00 -1.97
C ALA A 259 -10.13 -24.56 -1.08
N MET A 260 -9.99 -25.82 -0.68
CA MET A 260 -10.94 -26.44 0.27
C MET A 260 -10.76 -25.80 1.65
N GLU A 261 -11.86 -25.57 2.36
CA GLU A 261 -11.87 -25.06 3.73
C GLU A 261 -11.26 -26.05 4.74
#